data_84a560f9a0c6894e8afeeb9cefb39e36
#
_entry.id   84a560f9a0c6894e8afeeb9cefb39e36
#
_cell.length_a   1.000
_cell.length_b   1.000
_cell.length_c   1.000
_cell.angle_alpha   90.00
_cell.angle_beta   90.00
_cell.angle_gamma   90.00
#
_symmetry.space_group_name_H-M   'P 1'
#
loop_
_entity.id
_entity.type
_entity.pdbx_description
1 polymer ?
#
loop_
_entity_poly.entity_id
_entity_poly.type
_entity_poly.pdbx_seq_one_letter_code
_entity_poly.pdbx_strand_id
1 'polypeptide(L)'
;MKAGTLELDLLLGDVHSLKEKRSIVRPVLAELRRRFAVSAAEVGDTDLHRRALLGVAVVSGSARQCEEVLRACEDAVTDHPELVVLSARLRVFDDGDADD
;
A
#
# COMPACT_ATOMS: atom_id res chain seq x y z
N MET A 1 -5.86 -13.80 -16.02
CA MET A 1 -5.13 -13.22 -14.90
C MET A 1 -5.66 -11.83 -14.59
N LYS A 2 -5.83 -11.54 -13.32
CA LYS A 2 -6.22 -10.20 -12.86
C LYS A 2 -5.07 -9.59 -12.07
N ALA A 3 -5.01 -8.27 -12.04
CA ALA A 3 -4.05 -7.56 -11.23
C ALA A 3 -4.78 -6.44 -10.49
N GLY A 4 -4.32 -6.14 -9.28
CA GLY A 4 -4.88 -5.05 -8.51
C GLY A 4 -3.79 -4.18 -7.93
N THR A 5 -4.11 -2.90 -7.73
CA THR A 5 -3.21 -1.95 -7.08
C THR A 5 -3.96 -1.18 -6.00
N LEU A 6 -3.21 -0.81 -4.97
CA LEU A 6 -3.69 0.04 -3.89
C LEU A 6 -2.65 1.12 -3.66
N GLU A 7 -3.07 2.39 -3.70
CA GLU A 7 -2.23 3.51 -3.30
C GLU A 7 -2.78 4.07 -2.00
N LEU A 8 -1.92 4.17 -1.00
CA LEU A 8 -2.26 4.72 0.31
C LEU A 8 -1.47 5.99 0.55
N ASP A 9 -2.17 7.12 0.65
CA ASP A 9 -1.56 8.40 1.03
C ASP A 9 -1.63 8.52 2.53
N LEU A 10 -0.48 8.57 3.18
CA LEU A 10 -0.35 8.47 4.63
C LEU A 10 0.22 9.75 5.22
N LEU A 11 -0.33 10.12 6.37
CA LEU A 11 0.26 11.14 7.24
C LEU A 11 0.92 10.41 8.42
N LEU A 12 2.20 10.72 8.64
CA LEU A 12 2.92 10.23 9.80
C LEU A 12 2.81 11.24 10.95
N GLY A 13 2.93 10.73 12.18
CA GLY A 13 2.86 11.56 13.36
C GLY A 13 4.09 12.46 13.51
N ASP A 14 4.66 12.46 14.70
CA ASP A 14 5.77 13.35 15.06
C ASP A 14 7.10 12.83 14.50
N VAL A 15 7.34 13.12 13.22
CA VAL A 15 8.52 12.65 12.49
C VAL A 15 9.31 13.87 12.02
N HIS A 16 10.60 13.92 12.36
CA HIS A 16 11.48 15.07 12.12
C HIS A 16 12.59 14.81 11.12
N SER A 17 12.72 13.58 10.61
CA SER A 17 13.80 13.24 9.67
C SER A 17 13.36 12.09 8.76
N LEU A 18 14.08 11.92 7.65
CA LEU A 18 13.87 10.78 6.76
C LEU A 18 14.25 9.47 7.46
N LYS A 19 15.21 9.50 8.36
CA LYS A 19 15.59 8.31 9.12
C LYS A 19 14.44 7.85 10.02
N GLU A 20 13.78 8.77 10.71
CA GLU A 20 12.61 8.45 11.53
C GLU A 20 11.47 7.92 10.68
N LYS A 21 11.21 8.56 9.53
CA LYS A 21 10.19 8.11 8.58
C LYS A 21 10.45 6.67 8.16
N ARG A 22 11.68 6.35 7.77
CA ARG A 22 12.04 5.00 7.34
C ARG A 22 11.86 3.97 8.45
N SER A 23 12.13 4.36 9.70
CA SER A 23 11.95 3.46 10.83
C SER A 23 10.49 3.05 11.05
N ILE A 24 9.54 3.84 10.54
CA ILE A 24 8.11 3.55 10.59
C ILE A 24 7.66 2.83 9.32
N VAL A 25 8.04 3.34 8.15
CA VAL A 25 7.53 2.87 6.85
C VAL A 25 8.09 1.49 6.49
N ARG A 26 9.39 1.25 6.70
CA ARG A 26 10.01 -0.02 6.31
C ARG A 26 9.40 -1.23 7.01
N PRO A 27 9.16 -1.21 8.33
CA PRO A 27 8.49 -2.33 8.99
C PRO A 27 7.07 -2.57 8.48
N VAL A 28 6.33 -1.52 8.15
CA VAL A 28 4.98 -1.64 7.59
C VAL A 28 5.03 -2.36 6.24
N LEU A 29 5.93 -1.94 5.35
CA LEU A 29 6.11 -2.59 4.05
C LEU A 29 6.53 -4.06 4.20
N ALA A 30 7.46 -4.32 5.13
CA ALA A 30 7.92 -5.68 5.38
C ALA A 30 6.77 -6.56 5.90
N GLU A 31 5.93 -6.03 6.77
CA GLU A 31 4.78 -6.76 7.28
C GLU A 31 3.78 -7.08 6.17
N LEU A 32 3.49 -6.14 5.29
CA LEU A 32 2.58 -6.38 4.17
C LEU A 32 3.10 -7.50 3.27
N ARG A 33 4.40 -7.48 2.96
CA ARG A 33 5.02 -8.53 2.13
C ARG A 33 5.01 -9.89 2.83
N ARG A 34 5.18 -9.91 4.15
CA ARG A 34 5.22 -11.15 4.93
C ARG A 34 3.82 -11.75 5.09
N ARG A 35 2.81 -10.92 5.30
CA ARG A 35 1.44 -11.39 5.58
C ARG A 35 0.65 -11.68 4.32
N PHE A 36 0.93 -10.99 3.25
CA PHE A 36 0.16 -11.08 2.01
C PHE A 36 1.09 -11.35 0.82
N ALA A 37 0.58 -12.05 -0.17
CA ALA A 37 1.33 -12.32 -1.40
C ALA A 37 1.27 -11.08 -2.31
N VAL A 38 1.93 -10.00 -1.91
CA VAL A 38 1.90 -8.72 -2.61
C VAL A 38 3.30 -8.16 -2.79
N SER A 39 3.43 -7.25 -3.76
CA SER A 39 4.54 -6.33 -3.87
C SER A 39 4.14 -5.03 -3.20
N ALA A 40 5.01 -4.47 -2.38
CA ALA A 40 4.72 -3.23 -1.66
C ALA A 40 5.97 -2.36 -1.60
N ALA A 41 5.79 -1.06 -1.82
CA ALA A 41 6.89 -0.09 -1.83
C ALA A 41 6.37 1.31 -1.54
N GLU A 42 7.27 2.19 -1.10
CA GLU A 42 7.00 3.62 -1.08
C GLU A 42 7.17 4.15 -2.51
N VAL A 43 6.13 4.82 -3.04
CA VAL A 43 6.08 5.16 -4.47
C VAL A 43 5.96 6.66 -4.74
N GLY A 44 5.74 7.47 -3.74
CA GLY A 44 5.60 8.92 -3.92
C GLY A 44 6.90 9.68 -3.66
N ASP A 45 6.76 10.95 -3.28
CA ASP A 45 7.89 11.79 -2.93
C ASP A 45 8.47 11.32 -1.59
N THR A 46 9.61 10.64 -1.67
CA THR A 46 10.23 10.02 -0.51
C THR A 46 10.99 11.03 0.36
N ASP A 47 11.13 12.29 -0.10
CA ASP A 47 11.83 13.33 0.65
C ASP A 47 10.94 14.04 1.68
N LEU A 48 9.63 13.79 1.66
CA LEU A 48 8.71 14.37 2.64
C LEU A 48 8.77 13.56 3.94
N HIS A 49 8.96 14.24 5.08
CA HIS A 49 9.14 13.57 6.36
C HIS A 49 7.84 12.99 6.93
N ARG A 50 6.74 13.73 6.81
CA ARG A 50 5.47 13.36 7.42
C ARG A 50 4.44 12.81 6.44
N ARG A 51 4.83 12.59 5.21
CA ARG A 51 3.95 12.04 4.18
C ARG A 51 4.61 10.83 3.54
N ALA A 52 3.82 9.84 3.25
CA ALA A 52 4.28 8.67 2.50
C ALA A 52 3.17 8.21 1.58
N LEU A 53 3.51 7.88 0.35
CA LEU A 53 2.59 7.23 -0.58
C LEU A 53 3.07 5.80 -0.75
N LEU A 54 2.27 4.84 -0.29
CA LEU A 54 2.59 3.42 -0.43
C LEU A 54 1.84 2.85 -1.61
N GLY A 55 2.54 2.05 -2.41
CA GLY A 55 1.94 1.29 -3.49
C GLY A 55 1.96 -0.19 -3.14
N VAL A 56 0.84 -0.87 -3.36
CA VAL A 56 0.70 -2.31 -3.17
C VAL A 56 0.11 -2.90 -4.44
N ALA A 57 0.67 -4.01 -4.90
CA ALA A 57 0.19 -4.69 -6.11
C ALA A 57 0.03 -6.18 -5.85
N VAL A 58 -1.00 -6.76 -6.47
CA VAL A 58 -1.32 -8.17 -6.34
C VAL A 58 -1.78 -8.72 -7.68
N VAL A 59 -1.46 -9.99 -7.95
CA VAL A 59 -2.01 -10.72 -9.08
C VAL A 59 -2.80 -11.92 -8.56
N SER A 60 -3.86 -12.27 -9.27
CA SER A 60 -4.73 -13.40 -8.93
C SER A 60 -5.50 -13.85 -10.17
N GLY A 61 -6.13 -14.99 -10.09
CA GLY A 61 -7.06 -15.44 -11.11
C GLY A 61 -8.44 -14.80 -11.02
N SER A 62 -8.70 -14.03 -9.95
CA SER A 62 -10.03 -13.48 -9.65
C SER A 62 -9.92 -12.01 -9.24
N ALA A 63 -10.76 -11.16 -9.82
CA ALA A 63 -10.85 -9.75 -9.44
C ALA A 63 -11.26 -9.60 -7.98
N ARG A 64 -12.18 -10.45 -7.52
CA ARG A 64 -12.64 -10.45 -6.13
C ARG A 64 -11.49 -10.75 -5.18
N GLN A 65 -10.64 -11.73 -5.51
CA GLN A 65 -9.49 -12.07 -4.69
C GLN A 65 -8.50 -10.91 -4.62
N CYS A 66 -8.25 -10.24 -5.73
CA CYS A 66 -7.41 -9.03 -5.72
C CYS A 66 -7.96 -7.98 -4.77
N GLU A 67 -9.26 -7.71 -4.84
CA GLU A 67 -9.90 -6.72 -3.99
C GLU A 67 -9.82 -7.11 -2.52
N GLU A 68 -10.11 -8.36 -2.19
CA GLU A 68 -10.05 -8.84 -0.80
C GLU A 68 -8.66 -8.70 -0.20
N VAL A 69 -7.62 -9.07 -0.94
CA VAL A 69 -6.23 -8.96 -0.48
C VAL A 69 -5.85 -7.50 -0.27
N LEU A 70 -6.19 -6.63 -1.21
CA LEU A 70 -5.83 -5.22 -1.11
C LEU A 70 -6.57 -4.51 0.02
N ARG A 71 -7.82 -4.87 0.27
CA ARG A 71 -8.55 -4.31 1.42
C ARG A 71 -7.98 -4.79 2.74
N ALA A 72 -7.51 -6.03 2.81
CA ALA A 72 -6.83 -6.53 4.00
C ALA A 72 -5.51 -5.79 4.23
N CYS A 73 -4.79 -5.45 3.17
CA CYS A 73 -3.59 -4.61 3.27
C CYS A 73 -3.92 -3.21 3.80
N GLU A 74 -4.98 -2.60 3.29
CA GLU A 74 -5.44 -1.29 3.76
C GLU A 74 -5.78 -1.33 5.25
N ASP A 75 -6.50 -2.35 5.70
CA ASP A 75 -6.87 -2.50 7.10
C ASP A 75 -5.63 -2.65 7.99
N ALA A 76 -4.64 -3.42 7.55
CA ALA A 76 -3.40 -3.61 8.29
C ALA A 76 -2.65 -2.29 8.48
N VAL A 77 -2.63 -1.43 7.47
CA VAL A 77 -1.99 -0.10 7.55
C VAL A 77 -2.82 0.84 8.42
N THR A 78 -4.14 0.83 8.26
CA THR A 78 -5.06 1.67 9.04
C THR A 78 -4.94 1.40 10.54
N ASP A 79 -4.69 0.15 10.92
CA ASP A 79 -4.56 -0.24 12.32
C ASP A 79 -3.24 0.23 12.95
N HIS A 80 -2.29 0.73 12.16
CA HIS A 80 -1.00 1.15 12.70
C HIS A 80 -1.14 2.48 13.43
N PRO A 81 -0.71 2.57 14.72
CA PRO A 81 -1.00 3.75 15.55
C PRO A 81 -0.28 5.02 15.10
N GLU A 82 0.82 4.90 14.36
CA GLU A 82 1.62 6.05 13.94
C GLU A 82 1.25 6.56 12.55
N LEU A 83 0.28 5.94 11.89
CA LEU A 83 -0.11 6.28 10.53
C LEU A 83 -1.58 6.70 10.47
N VAL A 84 -1.83 7.75 9.68
CA VAL A 84 -3.20 8.15 9.35
C VAL A 84 -3.37 8.00 7.84
N VAL A 85 -4.34 7.20 7.42
CA VAL A 85 -4.65 7.04 6.00
C VAL A 85 -5.48 8.23 5.55
N LEU A 86 -4.89 9.10 4.74
CA LEU A 86 -5.56 10.28 4.20
C LEU A 86 -6.43 9.93 3.01
N SER A 87 -5.98 9.00 2.18
CA SER A 87 -6.76 8.49 1.06
C SER A 87 -6.28 7.11 0.69
N ALA A 88 -7.18 6.32 0.09
CA ALA A 88 -6.88 4.99 -0.42
C ALA A 88 -7.51 4.87 -1.80
N ARG A 89 -6.71 4.45 -2.78
CA ARG A 89 -7.17 4.25 -4.16
C ARG A 89 -6.92 2.81 -4.56
N LEU A 90 -7.99 2.08 -4.72
CA LEU A 90 -7.94 0.67 -5.13
C LEU A 90 -8.41 0.54 -6.57
N ARG A 91 -7.64 -0.18 -7.39
CA ARG A 91 -7.99 -0.48 -8.77
C ARG A 91 -7.76 -1.96 -9.04
N VAL A 92 -8.66 -2.55 -9.82
CA VAL A 92 -8.49 -3.92 -10.29
C VAL A 92 -8.52 -3.90 -11.82
N PHE A 93 -7.53 -4.54 -12.40
CA PHE A 93 -7.35 -4.63 -13.84
C PHE A 93 -7.61 -6.06 -14.30
N ASP A 94 -8.49 -6.19 -15.28
CA ASP A 94 -8.78 -7.47 -15.91
C ASP A 94 -7.99 -7.56 -17.20
N ASP A 95 -7.41 -8.73 -17.50
CA ASP A 95 -6.68 -8.92 -18.75
C ASP A 95 -7.59 -8.77 -19.98
N GLY A 96 -8.91 -8.95 -19.81
CA GLY A 96 -9.88 -8.63 -20.87
C GLY A 96 -9.91 -7.15 -21.21
N ASP A 97 -9.60 -6.25 -20.27
CA ASP A 97 -9.56 -4.82 -20.51
C ASP A 97 -8.38 -4.42 -21.38
N ALA A 98 -7.30 -5.19 -21.34
CA ALA A 98 -6.08 -4.89 -22.08
C ALA A 98 -6.19 -5.25 -23.56
N ASP A 99 -7.17 -6.05 -23.94
CA ASP A 99 -7.37 -6.51 -25.31
C ASP A 99 -8.17 -5.53 -26.16
N ASP A 100 -8.70 -4.50 -25.59
CA ASP A 100 -9.53 -3.51 -26.28
C ASP A 100 -8.73 -2.38 -26.94
#